data_181903944a441e0e3245925d5938fca1
#
_entry.id   181903944a441e0e3245925d5938fca1
#
_cell.length_a   1.000
_cell.length_b   1.000
_cell.length_c   1.000
_cell.angle_alpha   90.00
_cell.angle_beta   90.00
_cell.angle_gamma   90.00
#
_symmetry.space_group_name_H-M   'P 1'
#
loop_
_entity.id
_entity.type
_entity.pdbx_description
1 polymer ?
#
loop_
_entity_poly.entity_id
_entity_poly.type
_entity_poly.pdbx_seq_one_letter_code
_entity_poly.pdbx_strand_id
1 'polypeptide(L)'
;MPSSQALNHSIPHALNLLGEVAMRKWISLVSVAALGDSVADSLLRLPLLRAMFCELIGLKVGMIREATELFLLGLLSVMDALLNLPMAVVLQEITVGDDIKKALLGRSSRYRPIFGVVLDYESGTREQLEESCRHCGLHENFLPDLYLQSVRWISDILAEVPVTA
;
A
#
# COMPACT_ATOMS: atom_id res chain seq x y z
N MET A 1 -11.73 -4.52 -17.97
CA MET A 1 -11.52 -5.32 -16.73
C MET A 1 -10.07 -5.75 -16.72
N PRO A 2 -9.22 -5.29 -15.80
CA PRO A 2 -7.89 -5.87 -15.65
C PRO A 2 -8.07 -7.29 -15.15
N SER A 3 -7.51 -8.26 -15.88
CA SER A 3 -7.60 -9.66 -15.55
C SER A 3 -6.86 -9.94 -14.22
N SER A 4 -7.39 -10.86 -13.40
CA SER A 4 -6.78 -11.34 -12.13
C SER A 4 -5.27 -11.66 -12.26
N GLN A 5 -4.79 -12.01 -13.45
CA GLN A 5 -3.39 -12.32 -13.72
C GLN A 5 -2.45 -11.11 -13.65
N ALA A 6 -2.89 -9.90 -13.99
CA ALA A 6 -2.05 -8.70 -13.90
C ALA A 6 -1.79 -8.29 -12.44
N LEU A 7 -2.76 -8.54 -11.55
CA LEU A 7 -2.69 -8.21 -10.12
C LEU A 7 -1.78 -9.18 -9.34
N ASN A 8 -1.68 -10.46 -9.77
CA ASN A 8 -0.80 -11.45 -9.13
C ASN A 8 0.70 -11.22 -9.41
N HIS A 9 1.06 -10.36 -10.38
CA HIS A 9 2.46 -10.02 -10.64
C HIS A 9 2.98 -8.88 -9.74
N SER A 10 2.11 -8.06 -9.15
CA SER A 10 2.51 -6.90 -8.35
C SER A 10 3.21 -7.30 -7.05
N ILE A 11 2.74 -8.33 -6.35
CA ILE A 11 3.33 -8.77 -5.08
C ILE A 11 4.74 -9.32 -5.26
N PRO A 12 5.02 -10.34 -6.12
CA PRO A 12 6.37 -10.85 -6.32
C PRO A 12 7.34 -9.78 -6.80
N HIS A 13 6.87 -8.85 -7.63
CA HIS A 13 7.71 -7.78 -8.17
C HIS A 13 8.01 -6.71 -7.10
N ALA A 14 7.02 -6.30 -6.32
CA ALA A 14 7.20 -5.41 -5.17
C ALA A 14 8.16 -6.01 -4.13
N LEU A 15 8.03 -7.32 -3.90
CA LEU A 15 8.89 -8.07 -2.99
C LEU A 15 10.36 -8.10 -3.46
N ASN A 16 10.60 -8.25 -4.77
CA ASN A 16 11.94 -8.17 -5.34
C ASN A 16 12.57 -6.78 -5.23
N LEU A 17 11.77 -5.71 -5.27
CA LEU A 17 12.23 -4.33 -5.11
C LEU A 17 12.60 -3.96 -3.67
N LEU A 18 11.96 -4.60 -2.68
CA LEU A 18 12.24 -4.38 -1.25
C LEU A 18 13.63 -4.84 -0.83
N GLY A 19 14.24 -5.78 -1.55
CA GLY A 19 15.48 -6.43 -1.17
C GLY A 19 15.30 -7.51 -0.08
N GLU A 20 16.24 -8.45 -0.06
CA GLU A 20 16.12 -9.68 0.73
C GLU A 20 16.00 -9.44 2.24
N VAL A 21 16.73 -8.47 2.78
CA VAL A 21 16.76 -8.19 4.23
C VAL A 21 15.43 -7.58 4.72
N ALA A 22 14.91 -6.60 3.99
CA ALA A 22 13.63 -5.97 4.31
C ALA A 22 12.48 -6.97 4.15
N MET A 23 12.56 -7.82 3.13
CA MET A 23 11.63 -8.91 2.91
C MET A 23 11.62 -9.90 4.06
N ARG A 24 12.78 -10.38 4.49
CA ARG A 24 12.88 -11.33 5.63
C ARG A 24 12.32 -10.73 6.91
N LYS A 25 12.62 -9.46 7.20
CA LYS A 25 12.06 -8.75 8.37
C LYS A 25 10.53 -8.66 8.26
N TRP A 26 10.00 -8.32 7.09
CA TRP A 26 8.57 -8.22 6.85
C TRP A 26 7.88 -9.58 6.99
N ILE A 27 8.41 -10.63 6.36
CA ILE A 27 7.90 -12.00 6.47
C ILE A 27 7.95 -12.48 7.93
N SER A 28 9.04 -12.21 8.65
CA SER A 28 9.16 -12.59 10.07
C SER A 28 8.10 -11.90 10.93
N LEU A 29 7.85 -10.61 10.69
CA LEU A 29 6.79 -9.86 11.40
C LEU A 29 5.40 -10.41 11.08
N VAL A 30 5.12 -10.67 9.80
CA VAL A 30 3.88 -11.29 9.34
C VAL A 30 3.70 -12.68 9.94
N SER A 31 4.77 -13.48 9.98
CA SER A 31 4.75 -14.83 10.56
C SER A 31 4.51 -14.81 12.08
N VAL A 32 5.13 -13.89 12.80
CA VAL A 32 4.91 -13.71 14.25
C VAL A 32 3.49 -13.20 14.50
N ALA A 33 3.00 -12.29 13.67
CA ALA A 33 1.63 -11.82 13.73
C ALA A 33 0.63 -12.94 13.43
N ALA A 34 0.94 -13.86 12.52
CA ALA A 34 0.12 -15.00 12.15
C ALA A 34 -0.01 -16.09 13.24
N LEU A 35 0.84 -16.05 14.27
CA LEU A 35 0.75 -16.94 15.42
C LEU A 35 -0.28 -16.51 16.47
N GLY A 36 -0.90 -15.34 16.32
CA GLY A 36 -1.94 -14.83 17.23
C GLY A 36 -3.25 -14.57 16.49
N ASP A 37 -4.23 -15.40 16.68
CA ASP A 37 -5.47 -15.63 15.93
C ASP A 37 -6.35 -14.46 15.47
N SER A 38 -6.13 -13.21 15.87
CA SER A 38 -6.94 -12.07 15.41
C SER A 38 -6.13 -10.80 15.12
N VAL A 39 -4.95 -10.68 15.68
CA VAL A 39 -4.09 -9.49 15.54
C VAL A 39 -3.37 -9.51 14.20
N ALA A 40 -3.01 -10.69 13.71
CA ALA A 40 -2.32 -10.91 12.44
C ALA A 40 -3.13 -10.43 11.24
N ASP A 41 -4.40 -10.76 11.22
CA ASP A 41 -5.31 -10.41 10.12
C ASP A 41 -5.44 -8.86 10.00
N SER A 42 -5.59 -8.18 11.13
CA SER A 42 -5.68 -6.72 11.19
C SER A 42 -4.39 -6.04 10.77
N LEU A 43 -3.22 -6.56 11.17
CA LEU A 43 -1.91 -6.00 10.85
C LEU A 43 -1.55 -6.15 9.36
N LEU A 44 -2.10 -7.16 8.68
CA LEU A 44 -1.87 -7.39 7.25
C LEU A 44 -2.87 -6.66 6.36
N ARG A 45 -4.11 -6.49 6.82
CA ARG A 45 -5.18 -5.90 6.00
C ARG A 45 -4.88 -4.46 5.64
N LEU A 46 -4.47 -3.63 6.59
CA LEU A 46 -4.25 -2.20 6.34
C LEU A 46 -3.13 -1.93 5.33
N PRO A 47 -1.91 -2.51 5.46
CA PRO A 47 -0.86 -2.30 4.46
C PRO A 47 -1.24 -2.82 3.07
N LEU A 48 -1.90 -3.98 2.98
CA LEU A 48 -2.37 -4.52 1.71
C LEU A 48 -3.47 -3.67 1.09
N LEU A 49 -4.40 -3.15 1.90
CA LEU A 49 -5.45 -2.24 1.46
C LEU A 49 -4.85 -0.96 0.86
N ARG A 50 -3.93 -0.32 1.58
CA ARG A 50 -3.25 0.88 1.10
C ARG A 50 -2.44 0.61 -0.16
N ALA A 51 -1.74 -0.52 -0.22
CA ALA A 51 -0.96 -0.95 -1.38
C ALA A 51 -1.85 -1.03 -2.63
N MET A 52 -2.93 -1.81 -2.54
CA MET A 52 -3.84 -2.00 -3.66
C MET A 52 -4.57 -0.71 -4.03
N PHE A 53 -4.99 0.07 -3.05
CA PHE A 53 -5.70 1.33 -3.29
C PHE A 53 -4.79 2.38 -3.95
N CYS A 54 -3.53 2.52 -3.53
CA CYS A 54 -2.53 3.37 -4.20
C CYS A 54 -2.32 2.94 -5.66
N GLU A 55 -2.16 1.64 -5.92
CA GLU A 55 -2.00 1.08 -7.26
C GLU A 55 -3.20 1.40 -8.15
N LEU A 56 -4.41 1.12 -7.69
CA LEU A 56 -5.64 1.34 -8.45
C LEU A 56 -5.88 2.83 -8.75
N ILE A 57 -5.61 3.72 -7.79
CA ILE A 57 -5.66 5.17 -8.02
C ILE A 57 -4.64 5.57 -9.09
N GLY A 58 -3.40 5.08 -8.97
CA GLY A 58 -2.35 5.33 -9.95
C GLY A 58 -2.73 4.90 -11.36
N LEU A 59 -3.26 3.69 -11.52
CA LEU A 59 -3.77 3.19 -12.79
C LEU A 59 -4.89 4.08 -13.34
N LYS A 60 -5.79 4.55 -12.48
CA LYS A 60 -6.92 5.39 -12.86
C LYS A 60 -6.49 6.77 -13.37
N VAL A 61 -5.41 7.34 -12.81
CA VAL A 61 -4.85 8.62 -13.24
C VAL A 61 -3.76 8.50 -14.33
N GLY A 62 -3.57 7.29 -14.87
CA GLY A 62 -2.67 7.04 -16.01
C GLY A 62 -1.21 6.76 -15.64
N MET A 63 -0.89 6.54 -14.38
CA MET A 63 0.45 6.17 -13.89
C MET A 63 0.69 4.65 -13.97
N ILE A 64 0.51 4.08 -15.16
CA ILE A 64 0.54 2.62 -15.36
C ILE A 64 1.93 2.04 -15.09
N ARG A 65 2.98 2.75 -15.47
CA ARG A 65 4.37 2.29 -15.29
C ARG A 65 4.83 2.32 -13.84
N GLU A 66 4.20 3.16 -13.06
CA GLU A 66 4.48 3.40 -11.65
C GLU A 66 3.60 2.57 -10.71
N ALA A 67 2.70 1.74 -11.25
CA ALA A 67 1.72 0.97 -10.48
C ALA A 67 2.38 0.15 -9.36
N THR A 68 3.47 -0.55 -9.65
CA THR A 68 4.22 -1.34 -8.66
C THR A 68 4.87 -0.48 -7.57
N GLU A 69 5.39 0.70 -7.92
CA GLU A 69 5.98 1.62 -6.94
C GLU A 69 4.90 2.23 -6.04
N LEU A 70 3.71 2.48 -6.58
CA LEU A 70 2.56 2.95 -5.81
C LEU A 70 2.02 1.86 -4.88
N PHE A 71 1.98 0.60 -5.34
CA PHE A 71 1.69 -0.54 -4.49
C PHE A 71 2.67 -0.62 -3.32
N LEU A 72 3.97 -0.53 -3.61
CA LEU A 72 5.03 -0.57 -2.61
C LEU A 72 4.94 0.60 -1.62
N LEU A 73 4.60 1.79 -2.08
CA LEU A 73 4.37 2.97 -1.23
C LEU A 73 3.27 2.70 -0.20
N GLY A 74 2.12 2.19 -0.64
CA GLY A 74 1.02 1.83 0.27
C GLY A 74 1.41 0.76 1.27
N LEU A 75 2.10 -0.29 0.80
CA LEU A 75 2.58 -1.39 1.64
C LEU A 75 3.52 -0.93 2.76
N LEU A 76 4.45 -0.03 2.43
CA LEU A 76 5.46 0.48 3.37
C LEU A 76 4.90 1.53 4.34
N SER A 77 3.73 2.08 4.07
CA SER A 77 3.16 3.22 4.80
C SER A 77 2.83 2.97 6.27
N VAL A 78 2.86 1.71 6.71
CA VAL A 78 2.59 1.31 8.10
C VAL A 78 3.82 0.71 8.81
N MET A 79 4.97 0.71 8.14
CA MET A 79 6.18 0.05 8.66
C MET A 79 6.71 0.69 9.94
N ASP A 80 6.54 1.98 10.11
CA ASP A 80 6.90 2.70 11.33
C ASP A 80 6.08 2.21 12.54
N ALA A 81 4.78 2.04 12.36
CA ALA A 81 3.90 1.50 13.39
C ALA A 81 4.19 0.02 13.69
N LEU A 82 4.42 -0.81 12.66
CA LEU A 82 4.71 -2.24 12.82
C LEU A 82 6.05 -2.48 13.51
N LEU A 83 7.07 -1.67 13.20
CA LEU A 83 8.41 -1.80 13.77
C LEU A 83 8.59 -0.99 15.04
N ASN A 84 7.63 -0.14 15.41
CA ASN A 84 7.74 0.84 16.48
C ASN A 84 9.02 1.70 16.37
N LEU A 85 9.32 2.14 15.13
CA LEU A 85 10.47 2.95 14.77
C LEU A 85 10.01 4.15 13.92
N PRO A 86 10.66 5.31 14.03
CA PRO A 86 10.37 6.43 13.13
C PRO A 86 10.55 6.03 11.66
N MET A 87 9.62 6.46 10.77
CA MET A 87 9.69 6.15 9.33
C MET A 87 11.05 6.52 8.72
N ALA A 88 11.67 7.62 9.16
CA ALA A 88 12.99 8.03 8.69
C ALA A 88 14.09 7.00 8.97
N VAL A 89 14.00 6.27 10.09
CA VAL A 89 14.93 5.19 10.47
C VAL A 89 14.65 3.95 9.61
N VAL A 90 13.38 3.58 9.46
CA VAL A 90 12.97 2.45 8.61
C VAL A 90 13.50 2.62 7.19
N LEU A 91 13.39 3.82 6.62
CA LEU A 91 13.79 4.13 5.25
C LEU A 91 15.31 4.15 5.03
N GLN A 92 16.13 4.13 6.08
CA GLN A 92 17.59 3.95 5.97
C GLN A 92 17.98 2.48 5.74
N GLU A 93 17.16 1.56 6.23
CA GLU A 93 17.40 0.12 6.17
C GLU A 93 16.87 -0.55 4.88
N ILE A 94 16.08 0.19 4.08
CA ILE A 94 15.46 -0.35 2.87
C ILE A 94 15.89 0.40 1.62
N THR A 95 16.06 -0.33 0.53
CA THR A 95 16.42 0.25 -0.78
C THR A 95 15.16 0.42 -1.62
N VAL A 96 14.61 1.64 -1.61
CA VAL A 96 13.45 2.02 -2.43
C VAL A 96 13.69 3.37 -3.09
N GLY A 97 12.94 3.66 -4.15
CA GLY A 97 13.06 4.91 -4.91
C GLY A 97 12.84 6.16 -4.05
N ASP A 98 13.52 7.23 -4.40
CA ASP A 98 13.47 8.52 -3.66
C ASP A 98 12.06 9.10 -3.58
N ASP A 99 11.25 8.93 -4.62
CA ASP A 99 9.86 9.41 -4.63
C ASP A 99 8.98 8.69 -3.60
N ILE A 100 9.22 7.39 -3.37
CA ILE A 100 8.57 6.61 -2.30
C ILE A 100 9.02 7.14 -0.94
N LYS A 101 10.35 7.30 -0.72
CA LYS A 101 10.90 7.82 0.53
C LYS A 101 10.34 9.20 0.87
N LYS A 102 10.31 10.11 -0.12
CA LYS A 102 9.75 11.45 0.05
C LYS A 102 8.27 11.40 0.39
N ALA A 103 7.47 10.60 -0.32
CA ALA A 103 6.04 10.47 -0.07
C ALA A 103 5.75 9.96 1.34
N LEU A 104 6.47 8.93 1.82
CA LEU A 104 6.33 8.37 3.16
C LEU A 104 6.75 9.36 4.27
N LEU A 105 7.73 10.22 3.99
CA LEU A 105 8.17 11.28 4.90
C LEU A 105 7.28 12.55 4.84
N GLY A 106 6.17 12.52 4.09
CA GLY A 106 5.30 13.67 3.93
C GLY A 106 5.88 14.79 3.06
N ARG A 107 6.97 14.51 2.33
CA ARG A 107 7.63 15.49 1.45
C ARG A 107 7.03 15.46 0.05
N SER A 108 7.20 16.55 -0.69
CA SER A 108 6.77 16.65 -2.08
C SER A 108 7.48 15.61 -2.96
N SER A 109 6.71 14.82 -3.71
CA SER A 109 7.16 13.85 -4.70
C SER A 109 6.03 13.58 -5.70
N ARG A 110 6.34 12.89 -6.79
CA ARG A 110 5.33 12.52 -7.80
C ARG A 110 4.22 11.60 -7.26
N TYR A 111 4.48 10.87 -6.18
CA TYR A 111 3.52 9.93 -5.57
C TYR A 111 2.75 10.53 -4.40
N ARG A 112 3.21 11.65 -3.84
CA ARG A 112 2.58 12.28 -2.68
C ARG A 112 1.10 12.63 -2.90
N PRO A 113 0.65 13.14 -4.08
CA PRO A 113 -0.76 13.41 -4.31
C PRO A 113 -1.63 12.16 -4.22
N ILE A 114 -1.20 11.02 -4.81
CA ILE A 114 -1.94 9.76 -4.74
C ILE A 114 -2.00 9.24 -3.31
N PHE A 115 -0.87 9.23 -2.62
CA PHE A 115 -0.81 8.80 -1.22
C PHE A 115 -1.65 9.71 -0.31
N GLY A 116 -1.71 11.01 -0.61
CA GLY A 116 -2.60 11.97 0.06
C GLY A 116 -4.06 11.54 -0.03
N VAL A 117 -4.54 11.18 -1.23
CA VAL A 117 -5.92 10.68 -1.42
C VAL A 117 -6.21 9.47 -0.53
N VAL A 118 -5.28 8.52 -0.45
CA VAL A 118 -5.45 7.31 0.39
C VAL A 118 -5.60 7.68 1.87
N LEU A 119 -4.72 8.54 2.39
CA LEU A 119 -4.76 8.97 3.79
C LEU A 119 -6.01 9.79 4.10
N ASP A 120 -6.39 10.72 3.20
CA ASP A 120 -7.57 11.58 3.40
C ASP A 120 -8.88 10.79 3.23
N TYR A 121 -8.88 9.73 2.43
CA TYR A 121 -10.03 8.81 2.33
C TYR A 121 -10.24 8.02 3.63
N GLU A 122 -9.16 7.65 4.32
CA GLU A 122 -9.21 6.90 5.58
C GLU A 122 -9.60 7.79 6.79
N SER A 123 -9.09 9.00 6.86
CA SER A 123 -9.16 9.82 8.08
C SER A 123 -9.29 11.32 7.86
N GLY A 124 -9.34 11.78 6.60
CA GLY A 124 -9.44 13.21 6.28
C GLY A 124 -10.86 13.77 6.38
N THR A 125 -10.95 15.08 6.31
CA THR A 125 -12.23 15.74 6.07
C THR A 125 -12.61 15.64 4.58
N ARG A 126 -13.88 15.93 4.27
CA ARG A 126 -14.34 15.96 2.88
C ARG A 126 -13.54 16.96 2.04
N GLU A 127 -13.28 18.15 2.60
CA GLU A 127 -12.53 19.20 1.90
C GLU A 127 -11.10 18.80 1.61
N GLN A 128 -10.44 18.10 2.54
CA GLN A 128 -9.07 17.56 2.34
C GLN A 128 -9.07 16.51 1.23
N LEU A 129 -10.03 15.59 1.23
CA LEU A 129 -10.16 14.57 0.20
C LEU A 129 -10.39 15.18 -1.19
N GLU A 130 -11.31 16.15 -1.31
CA GLU A 130 -11.57 16.86 -2.57
C GLU A 130 -10.32 17.59 -3.08
N GLU A 131 -9.52 18.18 -2.19
CA GLU A 131 -8.27 18.85 -2.52
C GLU A 131 -7.22 17.83 -3.02
N SER A 132 -7.03 16.72 -2.32
CA SER A 132 -6.10 15.66 -2.72
C SER A 132 -6.49 15.03 -4.06
N CYS A 133 -7.78 14.79 -4.29
CA CYS A 133 -8.29 14.31 -5.57
C CYS A 133 -7.99 15.29 -6.72
N ARG A 134 -8.18 16.60 -6.51
CA ARG A 134 -7.83 17.63 -7.49
C ARG A 134 -6.34 17.63 -7.83
N HIS A 135 -5.48 17.50 -6.83
CA HIS A 135 -4.03 17.49 -7.02
C HIS A 135 -3.52 16.30 -7.83
N CYS A 136 -4.17 15.14 -7.75
CA CYS A 136 -3.78 13.97 -8.54
C CYS A 136 -4.59 13.79 -9.84
N GLY A 137 -5.55 14.68 -10.11
CA GLY A 137 -6.40 14.60 -11.31
C GLY A 137 -7.44 13.46 -11.26
N LEU A 138 -7.82 13.01 -10.05
CA LEU A 138 -8.84 11.99 -9.85
C LEU A 138 -10.19 12.62 -9.53
N HIS A 139 -11.26 12.08 -10.10
CA HIS A 139 -12.61 12.44 -9.68
C HIS A 139 -13.04 11.58 -8.50
N GLU A 140 -13.50 12.20 -7.40
CA GLU A 140 -13.82 11.51 -6.14
C GLU A 140 -14.83 10.37 -6.29
N ASN A 141 -15.74 10.46 -7.26
CA ASN A 141 -16.75 9.43 -7.53
C ASN A 141 -16.18 8.04 -7.87
N PHE A 142 -14.90 7.95 -8.23
CA PHE A 142 -14.24 6.68 -8.49
C PHE A 142 -13.74 6.00 -7.21
N LEU A 143 -13.54 6.75 -6.13
CA LEU A 143 -12.93 6.23 -4.90
C LEU A 143 -13.69 5.07 -4.26
N PRO A 144 -15.03 5.10 -4.12
CA PRO A 144 -15.76 3.98 -3.52
C PRO A 144 -15.55 2.66 -4.28
N ASP A 145 -15.57 2.71 -5.61
CA ASP A 145 -15.37 1.52 -6.45
C ASP A 145 -13.92 1.00 -6.36
N LEU A 146 -12.92 1.89 -6.39
CA LEU A 146 -11.52 1.50 -6.25
C LEU A 146 -11.24 0.92 -4.86
N TYR A 147 -11.83 1.50 -3.82
CA TYR A 147 -11.72 0.99 -2.46
C TYR A 147 -12.33 -0.41 -2.32
N LEU A 148 -13.55 -0.62 -2.83
CA LEU A 148 -14.21 -1.92 -2.83
C LEU A 148 -13.43 -2.98 -3.61
N GLN A 149 -12.82 -2.60 -4.74
CA GLN A 149 -11.93 -3.49 -5.48
C GLN A 149 -10.72 -3.90 -4.62
N SER A 150 -10.12 -2.95 -3.89
CA SER A 150 -9.00 -3.24 -2.97
C SER A 150 -9.42 -4.21 -1.85
N VAL A 151 -10.59 -3.99 -1.25
CA VAL A 151 -11.11 -4.86 -0.19
C VAL A 151 -11.38 -6.29 -0.71
N ARG A 152 -11.98 -6.43 -1.89
CA ARG A 152 -12.23 -7.75 -2.51
C ARG A 152 -10.92 -8.49 -2.78
N TRP A 153 -9.95 -7.81 -3.38
CA TRP A 153 -8.64 -8.37 -3.66
C TRP A 153 -7.95 -8.91 -2.40
N ILE A 154 -7.99 -8.16 -1.28
CA ILE A 154 -7.44 -8.63 -0.01
C ILE A 154 -8.18 -9.86 0.49
N SER A 155 -9.50 -9.88 0.41
CA SER A 155 -10.33 -11.01 0.86
C SER A 155 -9.99 -12.28 0.08
N ASP A 156 -9.77 -12.16 -1.23
CA ASP A 156 -9.39 -13.27 -2.09
C ASP A 156 -8.00 -13.81 -1.73
N ILE A 157 -7.01 -12.92 -1.53
CA ILE A 157 -5.66 -13.34 -1.16
C ILE A 157 -5.60 -13.99 0.22
N LEU A 158 -6.29 -13.42 1.21
CA LEU A 158 -6.28 -13.98 2.57
C LEU A 158 -7.05 -15.30 2.66
N ALA A 159 -8.03 -15.53 1.78
CA ALA A 159 -8.74 -16.81 1.68
C ALA A 159 -7.86 -17.92 1.06
N GLU A 160 -6.85 -17.57 0.25
CA GLU A 160 -5.93 -18.53 -0.37
C GLU A 160 -4.75 -18.92 0.55
N VAL A 161 -4.52 -18.19 1.65
CA VAL A 161 -3.49 -18.54 2.63
C VAL A 161 -3.97 -19.70 3.49
N PRO A 162 -3.39 -20.91 3.37
CA PRO A 162 -3.80 -22.03 4.20
C PRO A 162 -3.50 -21.71 5.67
N VAL A 163 -4.53 -21.72 6.50
CA VAL A 163 -4.36 -21.73 7.95
C VAL A 163 -3.75 -23.08 8.30
N THR A 164 -2.42 -23.12 8.43
CA THR A 164 -1.76 -24.32 8.98
C THR A 164 -2.13 -24.41 10.44
N ALA A 165 -3.00 -25.39 10.73
CA ALA A 165 -3.33 -25.81 12.08
C ALA A 165 -2.13 -26.44 12.79
#